data_3a3af6775647953d1b002f10a9cba210
#
_entry.id   3a3af6775647953d1b002f10a9cba210
#
_cell.length_a   1.000
_cell.length_b   1.000
_cell.length_c   1.000
_cell.angle_alpha   90.00
_cell.angle_beta   90.00
_cell.angle_gamma   90.00
#
_symmetry.space_group_name_H-M   'P 1'
#
loop_
_entity.id
_entity.type
_entity.pdbx_description
1 polymer ?
#
loop_
_entity_poly.entity_id
_entity_poly.type
_entity_poly.pdbx_seq_one_letter_code
_entity_poly.pdbx_strand_id
1 'polypeptide(L)'
;MRHHTPASLTRAALALGALSAAAPANAQVNGHVEVTFSRDVMPILQANCQECHQEGSIAPMPLLTYRDAYRWASGIRDKVSNRIMPPWHLDPTVGIQEFRNDRSLSSEEIGTILAWIDGGRVEGDPADLPPPAEFPDPNEWRLIDEFGKPDLVIASEPYTLEAVTMDKWFRPVTPTGVTEPRWVKAIEIKPAGNDARTITHHVLAFLQQDEEEGPMSAGIVEASTRGGAMGGPGLFMEWAVGKDGEIFPEGAGKIMLPDSQIRWEVHMHAMGKRVEDSYVELGVWFYPKGQEPRNRTRLMFYNATGPTGLDIPPNEIAVTQDFHTLRWPARLENFQPHMHMRGKAMSLEAIYPDGRKELINQVDNFQWNWHINYIYEDDAAPLLLAGTTLVITAWHDNTPENPNNPDPEQWVDWGDRTVDEMAHLWVDVTYLDPAEFETLVAAREEARRAAEAETNNSNR
;
A
#
# COMPACT_ATOMS: atom_id res chain seq x y z
N MET A 1 44.88 75.45 -23.37
CA MET A 1 44.97 76.27 -24.56
C MET A 1 43.62 76.30 -25.27
N ARG A 2 43.07 77.51 -25.31
CA ARG A 2 42.12 78.07 -26.36
C ARG A 2 40.83 77.28 -26.59
N HIS A 3 39.67 77.74 -26.02
CA HIS A 3 38.75 78.76 -26.56
C HIS A 3 38.09 78.36 -27.91
N HIS A 4 36.77 78.16 -27.94
CA HIS A 4 35.77 79.16 -28.42
C HIS A 4 34.34 78.57 -28.33
N THR A 5 33.45 79.28 -27.63
CA THR A 5 32.06 79.49 -27.94
C THR A 5 31.94 80.51 -29.05
N PRO A 6 30.84 80.76 -29.79
CA PRO A 6 29.46 80.96 -29.29
C PRO A 6 28.39 80.57 -30.35
N ALA A 7 27.14 80.57 -30.01
CA ALA A 7 26.10 81.58 -30.20
C ALA A 7 24.71 80.98 -30.42
N SER A 8 23.80 81.58 -29.71
CA SER A 8 22.35 81.41 -29.74
C SER A 8 21.67 81.64 -31.09
N LEU A 9 20.56 80.93 -31.31
CA LEU A 9 19.43 81.42 -32.05
C LEU A 9 18.11 80.82 -31.58
N THR A 10 17.29 81.69 -30.99
CA THR A 10 15.89 81.51 -30.57
C THR A 10 15.00 81.35 -31.83
N ARG A 11 14.15 80.34 -31.89
CA ARG A 11 12.91 80.36 -32.66
C ARG A 11 11.77 79.70 -31.88
N ALA A 12 10.77 80.50 -31.67
CA ALA A 12 9.45 80.08 -31.16
C ALA A 12 8.74 79.27 -32.25
N ALA A 13 8.06 78.21 -31.85
CA ALA A 13 7.04 77.58 -32.68
C ALA A 13 5.97 76.90 -31.75
N LEU A 14 4.82 77.34 -31.94
CA LEU A 14 3.43 76.96 -31.57
C LEU A 14 3.25 75.57 -30.98
N ALA A 15 2.50 75.58 -29.86
CA ALA A 15 1.84 74.42 -29.29
C ALA A 15 0.61 74.04 -30.17
N LEU A 16 0.63 72.80 -30.70
CA LEU A 16 -0.60 72.11 -31.09
C LEU A 16 -0.84 71.00 -30.03
N GLY A 17 -1.91 71.20 -29.27
CA GLY A 17 -2.38 70.18 -28.32
C GLY A 17 -2.98 69.00 -29.10
N ALA A 18 -2.35 67.81 -28.95
CA ALA A 18 -2.94 66.54 -29.35
C ALA A 18 -3.54 65.92 -28.06
N LEU A 19 -4.88 65.95 -27.96
CA LEU A 19 -5.60 65.09 -27.02
C LEU A 19 -5.37 63.64 -27.43
N SER A 20 -4.48 62.95 -26.74
CA SER A 20 -4.43 61.50 -26.77
C SER A 20 -5.54 60.94 -25.92
N ALA A 21 -6.58 60.41 -26.54
CA ALA A 21 -7.55 59.55 -25.90
C ALA A 21 -6.83 58.31 -25.40
N ALA A 22 -6.66 58.17 -24.10
CA ALA A 22 -6.23 56.93 -23.44
C ALA A 22 -7.32 55.89 -23.68
N ALA A 23 -7.09 54.91 -24.53
CA ALA A 23 -7.89 53.69 -24.56
C ALA A 23 -7.76 52.98 -23.22
N PRO A 24 -8.85 52.45 -22.65
CA PRO A 24 -8.72 51.63 -21.44
C PRO A 24 -7.84 50.44 -21.78
N ALA A 25 -6.76 50.25 -21.03
CA ALA A 25 -6.00 49.03 -21.03
C ALA A 25 -6.96 47.93 -20.65
N ASN A 26 -7.36 47.09 -21.59
CA ASN A 26 -7.95 45.79 -21.28
C ASN A 26 -6.93 45.05 -20.42
N ALA A 27 -7.15 45.03 -19.13
CA ALA A 27 -6.56 44.07 -18.25
C ALA A 27 -7.02 42.70 -18.78
N GLN A 28 -6.14 41.99 -19.49
CA GLN A 28 -6.29 40.57 -19.65
C GLN A 28 -6.24 40.01 -18.23
N VAL A 29 -7.41 39.76 -17.70
CA VAL A 29 -7.59 38.88 -16.56
C VAL A 29 -7.17 37.51 -17.11
N ASN A 30 -5.90 37.15 -16.88
CA ASN A 30 -5.51 35.73 -16.93
C ASN A 30 -6.45 35.04 -15.97
N GLY A 31 -7.41 34.30 -16.50
CA GLY A 31 -8.40 33.56 -15.73
C GLY A 31 -7.74 32.37 -15.03
N HIS A 32 -6.85 32.66 -14.08
CA HIS A 32 -6.52 31.68 -13.06
C HIS A 32 -7.77 31.56 -12.17
N VAL A 33 -8.51 30.50 -12.37
CA VAL A 33 -9.57 30.14 -11.42
C VAL A 33 -8.85 29.91 -10.09
N GLU A 34 -9.19 30.74 -9.09
CA GLU A 34 -8.62 30.61 -7.75
C GLU A 34 -9.00 29.25 -7.18
N VAL A 35 -8.00 28.52 -6.72
CA VAL A 35 -8.21 27.21 -6.06
C VAL A 35 -8.73 27.46 -4.65
N THR A 36 -9.87 26.86 -4.33
CA THR A 36 -10.50 27.00 -3.03
C THR A 36 -10.59 25.67 -2.29
N PHE A 37 -10.68 25.74 -0.96
CA PHE A 37 -10.85 24.55 -0.16
C PHE A 37 -12.15 23.82 -0.47
N SER A 38 -13.27 24.55 -0.43
CA SER A 38 -14.61 23.97 -0.54
C SER A 38 -14.84 23.22 -1.85
N ARG A 39 -14.41 23.83 -2.97
CA ARG A 39 -14.66 23.28 -4.31
C ARG A 39 -13.60 22.26 -4.75
N ASP A 40 -12.30 22.56 -4.46
CA ASP A 40 -11.19 21.86 -5.13
C ASP A 40 -10.44 20.91 -4.19
N VAL A 41 -10.24 21.29 -2.91
CA VAL A 41 -9.39 20.51 -1.98
C VAL A 41 -10.21 19.52 -1.17
N MET A 42 -11.40 19.89 -0.71
CA MET A 42 -12.23 19.03 0.13
C MET A 42 -12.59 17.70 -0.54
N PRO A 43 -12.96 17.67 -1.85
CA PRO A 43 -13.20 16.40 -2.53
C PRO A 43 -11.98 15.46 -2.52
N ILE A 44 -10.77 16.01 -2.71
CA ILE A 44 -9.53 15.24 -2.67
C ILE A 44 -9.28 14.67 -1.27
N LEU A 45 -9.47 15.51 -0.22
CA LEU A 45 -9.30 15.06 1.16
C LEU A 45 -10.32 13.97 1.53
N GLN A 46 -11.56 14.08 1.07
CA GLN A 46 -12.58 13.06 1.32
C GLN A 46 -12.23 11.72 0.68
N ALA A 47 -11.78 11.75 -0.57
CA ALA A 47 -11.48 10.53 -1.31
C ALA A 47 -10.22 9.80 -0.80
N ASN A 48 -9.18 10.55 -0.36
CA ASN A 48 -7.85 9.96 -0.17
C ASN A 48 -7.29 10.10 1.25
N CYS A 49 -7.91 10.89 2.14
CA CYS A 49 -7.30 11.24 3.43
C CYS A 49 -8.20 10.96 4.63
N GLN A 50 -9.50 11.29 4.52
CA GLN A 50 -10.39 11.36 5.68
C GLN A 50 -10.70 10.01 6.31
N GLU A 51 -10.61 8.92 5.57
CA GLU A 51 -10.79 7.57 6.13
C GLU A 51 -9.84 7.33 7.32
N CYS A 52 -8.59 7.78 7.20
CA CYS A 52 -7.62 7.71 8.28
C CYS A 52 -7.59 8.96 9.15
N HIS A 53 -7.81 10.15 8.56
CA HIS A 53 -7.74 11.45 9.22
C HIS A 53 -9.10 11.91 9.75
N GLN A 54 -9.69 11.12 10.65
CA GLN A 54 -10.93 11.40 11.37
C GLN A 54 -10.79 11.12 12.86
N GLU A 55 -11.75 11.59 13.67
CA GLU A 55 -11.72 11.34 15.10
C GLU A 55 -11.84 9.86 15.43
N GLY A 56 -10.98 9.38 16.32
CA GLY A 56 -10.95 7.96 16.73
C GLY A 56 -10.28 7.00 15.73
N SER A 57 -9.79 7.49 14.58
CA SER A 57 -9.00 6.70 13.64
C SER A 57 -7.51 6.79 13.95
N ILE A 58 -6.67 6.21 13.08
CA ILE A 58 -5.24 6.04 13.33
C ILE A 58 -4.42 7.32 13.17
N ALA A 59 -4.85 8.25 12.31
CA ALA A 59 -4.10 9.47 12.10
C ALA A 59 -4.13 10.38 13.34
N PRO A 60 -3.03 11.10 13.64
CA PRO A 60 -2.91 11.90 14.86
C PRO A 60 -3.78 13.17 14.86
N MET A 61 -4.41 13.51 13.72
CA MET A 61 -5.27 14.68 13.58
C MET A 61 -6.34 14.45 12.52
N PRO A 62 -7.55 15.03 12.69
CA PRO A 62 -8.58 15.01 11.65
C PRO A 62 -8.28 15.98 10.50
N LEU A 63 -8.82 15.68 9.31
CA LEU A 63 -8.86 16.57 8.14
C LEU A 63 -10.29 16.71 7.60
N LEU A 64 -11.26 16.88 8.50
CA LEU A 64 -12.68 16.90 8.18
C LEU A 64 -13.21 18.28 7.79
N THR A 65 -12.50 19.34 8.17
CA THR A 65 -12.95 20.72 8.00
C THR A 65 -11.89 21.61 7.39
N TYR A 66 -12.31 22.76 6.81
CA TYR A 66 -11.38 23.81 6.39
C TYR A 66 -10.40 24.20 7.51
N ARG A 67 -10.90 24.35 8.75
CA ARG A 67 -10.06 24.71 9.89
C ARG A 67 -8.98 23.68 10.18
N ASP A 68 -9.27 22.41 10.01
CA ASP A 68 -8.31 21.33 10.20
C ASP A 68 -7.23 21.40 9.13
N ALA A 69 -7.62 21.43 7.86
CA ALA A 69 -6.70 21.52 6.74
C ALA A 69 -5.86 22.80 6.79
N TYR A 70 -6.46 23.95 7.14
CA TYR A 70 -5.75 25.21 7.28
C TYR A 70 -4.67 25.15 8.36
N ARG A 71 -4.97 24.54 9.50
CA ARG A 71 -4.03 24.38 10.63
C ARG A 71 -2.85 23.52 10.25
N TRP A 72 -3.09 22.45 9.52
CA TRP A 72 -2.09 21.46 9.15
C TRP A 72 -1.48 21.66 7.75
N ALA A 73 -1.80 22.76 7.08
CA ALA A 73 -1.43 23.01 5.70
C ALA A 73 0.07 22.85 5.40
N SER A 74 0.95 23.27 6.31
CA SER A 74 2.41 23.11 6.14
C SER A 74 2.81 21.62 6.18
N GLY A 75 2.22 20.86 7.10
CA GLY A 75 2.45 19.41 7.17
C GLY A 75 1.87 18.67 5.97
N ILE A 76 0.67 19.05 5.52
CA ILE A 76 0.05 18.51 4.31
C ILE A 76 0.96 18.77 3.10
N ARG A 77 1.45 20.03 2.97
CA ARG A 77 2.37 20.39 1.89
C ARG A 77 3.60 19.49 1.85
N ASP A 78 4.26 19.33 2.99
CA ASP A 78 5.46 18.50 3.10
C ASP A 78 5.18 17.04 2.73
N LYS A 79 4.15 16.45 3.32
CA LYS A 79 3.83 15.03 3.13
C LYS A 79 3.31 14.71 1.72
N VAL A 80 2.49 15.58 1.15
CA VAL A 80 1.93 15.40 -0.19
C VAL A 80 2.97 15.65 -1.28
N SER A 81 3.79 16.72 -1.16
CA SER A 81 4.83 17.01 -2.16
C SER A 81 5.92 15.94 -2.23
N ASN A 82 6.20 15.29 -1.10
CA ASN A 82 7.17 14.19 -1.02
C ASN A 82 6.52 12.80 -1.21
N ARG A 83 5.24 12.71 -1.56
CA ARG A 83 4.49 11.47 -1.74
C ARG A 83 4.57 10.51 -0.53
N ILE A 84 4.67 11.07 0.68
CA ILE A 84 4.62 10.31 1.94
C ILE A 84 3.17 10.04 2.34
N MET A 85 2.25 10.96 1.99
CA MET A 85 0.81 10.84 2.21
C MET A 85 0.02 11.16 0.92
N PRO A 86 -1.02 10.38 0.63
CA PRO A 86 -1.41 9.12 1.29
C PRO A 86 -0.28 8.08 1.22
N PRO A 87 -0.28 7.07 2.13
CA PRO A 87 0.75 6.02 2.09
C PRO A 87 0.56 5.13 0.86
N TRP A 88 1.31 5.43 -0.18
CA TRP A 88 1.40 4.70 -1.44
C TRP A 88 2.78 4.95 -2.04
N HIS A 89 3.70 4.00 -1.84
CA HIS A 89 5.12 4.20 -2.09
C HIS A 89 5.65 3.40 -3.27
N LEU A 90 4.72 2.84 -4.08
CA LEU A 90 5.06 2.17 -5.33
C LEU A 90 5.71 3.16 -6.30
N ASP A 91 6.73 2.72 -7.04
CA ASP A 91 7.30 3.51 -8.12
C ASP A 91 6.26 3.66 -9.26
N PRO A 92 5.74 4.86 -9.53
CA PRO A 92 4.68 5.05 -10.51
C PRO A 92 5.17 4.94 -11.96
N THR A 93 6.45 4.69 -12.19
CA THR A 93 7.08 4.69 -13.51
C THR A 93 7.43 3.31 -14.04
N VAL A 94 7.32 2.27 -13.20
CA VAL A 94 7.72 0.90 -13.56
C VAL A 94 6.70 -0.14 -13.13
N GLY A 95 6.64 -1.23 -13.86
CA GLY A 95 5.80 -2.37 -13.54
C GLY A 95 4.29 -2.11 -13.70
N ILE A 96 3.51 -2.93 -13.02
CA ILE A 96 2.05 -2.86 -13.04
C ILE A 96 1.58 -1.69 -12.19
N GLN A 97 0.59 -0.92 -12.70
CA GLN A 97 0.03 0.26 -12.03
C GLN A 97 -1.47 0.14 -11.76
N GLU A 98 -2.10 -0.97 -12.11
CA GLU A 98 -3.53 -1.21 -11.93
C GLU A 98 -3.78 -1.98 -10.64
N PHE A 99 -4.25 -1.27 -9.59
CA PHE A 99 -4.50 -1.82 -8.27
C PHE A 99 -5.89 -1.47 -7.77
N ARG A 100 -6.60 -2.44 -7.20
CA ARG A 100 -7.96 -2.28 -6.64
C ARG A 100 -8.02 -1.31 -5.46
N ASN A 101 -6.94 -1.18 -4.72
CA ASN A 101 -6.85 -0.37 -3.52
C ASN A 101 -5.92 0.84 -3.68
N ASP A 102 -5.74 1.34 -4.91
CA ASP A 102 -4.92 2.53 -5.17
C ASP A 102 -5.51 3.76 -4.48
N ARG A 103 -4.72 4.33 -3.59
CA ARG A 103 -5.01 5.56 -2.86
C ARG A 103 -4.04 6.68 -3.18
N SER A 104 -3.22 6.51 -4.21
CA SER A 104 -2.24 7.52 -4.62
C SER A 104 -2.93 8.79 -5.09
N LEU A 105 -2.23 9.90 -4.97
CA LEU A 105 -2.67 11.16 -5.57
C LEU A 105 -2.07 11.31 -6.97
N SER A 106 -2.90 11.69 -7.91
CA SER A 106 -2.47 12.14 -9.22
C SER A 106 -1.62 13.42 -9.12
N SER A 107 -0.82 13.69 -10.14
CA SER A 107 -0.04 14.94 -10.19
C SER A 107 -0.93 16.19 -10.21
N GLU A 108 -2.16 16.09 -10.73
CA GLU A 108 -3.15 17.17 -10.73
C GLU A 108 -3.69 17.43 -9.32
N GLU A 109 -4.06 16.41 -8.58
CA GLU A 109 -4.53 16.54 -7.19
C GLU A 109 -3.44 17.08 -6.27
N ILE A 110 -2.20 16.59 -6.41
CA ILE A 110 -1.04 17.15 -5.72
C ILE A 110 -0.89 18.64 -6.07
N GLY A 111 -0.92 18.98 -7.35
CA GLY A 111 -0.85 20.35 -7.84
C GLY A 111 -1.95 21.25 -7.25
N THR A 112 -3.18 20.75 -7.16
CA THR A 112 -4.34 21.44 -6.60
C THR A 112 -4.15 21.75 -5.12
N ILE A 113 -3.74 20.75 -4.34
CA ILE A 113 -3.47 20.93 -2.90
C ILE A 113 -2.35 21.96 -2.68
N LEU A 114 -1.25 21.84 -3.43
CA LEU A 114 -0.12 22.78 -3.31
C LEU A 114 -0.51 24.20 -3.74
N ALA A 115 -1.26 24.34 -4.84
CA ALA A 115 -1.74 25.64 -5.33
C ALA A 115 -2.66 26.33 -4.29
N TRP A 116 -3.53 25.57 -3.64
CA TRP A 116 -4.35 26.08 -2.54
C TRP A 116 -3.50 26.60 -1.37
N ILE A 117 -2.52 25.80 -0.95
CA ILE A 117 -1.67 26.16 0.19
C ILE A 117 -0.84 27.40 -0.12
N ASP A 118 -0.20 27.44 -1.29
CA ASP A 118 0.68 28.53 -1.71
C ASP A 118 -0.12 29.78 -2.13
N GLY A 119 -1.38 29.61 -2.59
CA GLY A 119 -2.32 30.67 -2.99
C GLY A 119 -3.05 31.39 -1.84
N GLY A 120 -2.69 31.09 -0.59
CA GLY A 120 -3.28 31.80 0.59
C GLY A 120 -4.36 31.02 1.32
N ARG A 121 -4.63 29.79 0.94
CA ARG A 121 -5.56 28.85 1.60
C ARG A 121 -6.99 29.37 1.65
N VAL A 122 -7.49 29.85 0.53
CA VAL A 122 -8.85 30.42 0.43
C VAL A 122 -9.89 29.33 0.75
N GLU A 123 -10.87 29.66 1.61
CA GLU A 123 -11.92 28.71 2.01
C GLU A 123 -12.88 28.40 0.85
N GLY A 124 -13.30 29.44 0.13
CA GLY A 124 -14.31 29.33 -0.92
C GLY A 124 -15.75 29.46 -0.39
N ASP A 125 -16.71 29.20 -1.27
CA ASP A 125 -18.13 29.22 -0.89
C ASP A 125 -18.50 27.91 -0.16
N PRO A 126 -19.08 27.95 1.03
CA PRO A 126 -19.59 26.74 1.70
C PRO A 126 -20.61 25.94 0.90
N ALA A 127 -21.29 26.57 -0.07
CA ALA A 127 -22.23 25.86 -0.96
C ALA A 127 -21.54 24.92 -1.95
N ASP A 128 -20.22 25.08 -2.16
CA ASP A 128 -19.41 24.21 -3.01
C ASP A 128 -18.88 22.96 -2.27
N LEU A 129 -19.09 22.87 -0.95
CA LEU A 129 -18.67 21.70 -0.19
C LEU A 129 -19.45 20.47 -0.62
N PRO A 130 -18.76 19.34 -0.85
CA PRO A 130 -19.43 18.06 -1.06
C PRO A 130 -20.18 17.66 0.23
N PRO A 131 -21.18 16.77 0.13
CA PRO A 131 -21.77 16.16 1.33
C PRO A 131 -20.70 15.55 2.22
N PRO A 132 -20.87 15.60 3.57
CA PRO A 132 -19.92 14.94 4.48
C PRO A 132 -19.74 13.46 4.12
N ALA A 133 -18.50 12.98 4.17
CA ALA A 133 -18.21 11.57 3.97
C ALA A 133 -18.77 10.76 5.15
N GLU A 134 -19.34 9.60 4.83
CA GLU A 134 -19.72 8.58 5.82
C GLU A 134 -18.56 7.59 5.93
N PHE A 135 -18.17 7.29 7.18
CA PHE A 135 -17.08 6.35 7.43
C PHE A 135 -17.66 5.07 8.04
N PRO A 136 -17.15 3.89 7.63
CA PRO A 136 -17.51 2.63 8.27
C PRO A 136 -17.18 2.67 9.75
N ASP A 137 -18.02 2.03 10.58
CA ASP A 137 -17.70 1.83 12.01
C ASP A 137 -16.38 1.05 12.11
N PRO A 138 -15.35 1.59 12.79
CA PRO A 138 -14.08 0.89 12.94
C PRO A 138 -14.19 -0.45 13.70
N ASN A 139 -15.29 -0.71 14.39
CA ASN A 139 -15.56 -1.96 15.11
C ASN A 139 -16.31 -2.98 14.25
N GLU A 140 -16.86 -2.58 13.10
CA GLU A 140 -17.49 -3.50 12.15
C GLU A 140 -16.46 -4.13 11.22
N TRP A 141 -16.85 -5.25 10.60
CA TRP A 141 -16.09 -5.89 9.55
C TRP A 141 -16.17 -5.07 8.27
N ARG A 142 -15.05 -4.82 7.61
CA ARG A 142 -15.02 -4.06 6.34
C ARG A 142 -15.75 -4.78 5.22
N LEU A 143 -15.73 -6.10 5.24
CA LEU A 143 -16.38 -6.95 4.24
C LEU A 143 -17.87 -7.23 4.53
N ILE A 144 -18.46 -6.59 5.55
CA ILE A 144 -19.84 -6.86 5.97
C ILE A 144 -20.86 -6.46 4.92
N ASP A 145 -20.64 -5.39 4.18
CA ASP A 145 -21.56 -4.90 3.15
C ASP A 145 -21.58 -5.83 1.93
N GLU A 146 -20.46 -6.49 1.65
CA GLU A 146 -20.35 -7.39 0.50
C GLU A 146 -20.81 -8.82 0.82
N PHE A 147 -20.45 -9.34 1.98
CA PHE A 147 -20.66 -10.75 2.33
C PHE A 147 -21.58 -10.97 3.53
N GLY A 148 -22.05 -9.92 4.19
CA GLY A 148 -22.71 -10.03 5.48
C GLY A 148 -21.72 -10.36 6.61
N LYS A 149 -22.24 -10.87 7.74
CA LYS A 149 -21.40 -11.28 8.87
C LYS A 149 -20.52 -12.47 8.49
N PRO A 150 -19.31 -12.58 9.07
CA PRO A 150 -18.49 -13.77 8.90
C PRO A 150 -19.20 -15.05 9.28
N ASP A 151 -18.98 -16.12 8.51
CA ASP A 151 -19.47 -17.46 8.83
C ASP A 151 -18.79 -18.04 10.08
N LEU A 152 -17.52 -17.63 10.31
CA LEU A 152 -16.72 -18.04 11.45
C LEU A 152 -15.91 -16.83 11.96
N VAL A 153 -15.88 -16.66 13.29
CA VAL A 153 -14.98 -15.69 13.94
C VAL A 153 -14.07 -16.45 14.90
N ILE A 154 -12.78 -16.26 14.75
CA ILE A 154 -11.76 -16.85 15.61
C ILE A 154 -11.07 -15.71 16.36
N ALA A 155 -11.17 -15.67 17.69
CA ALA A 155 -10.57 -14.64 18.51
C ALA A 155 -9.31 -15.14 19.21
N SER A 156 -8.29 -14.30 19.33
CA SER A 156 -7.16 -14.59 20.21
C SER A 156 -7.57 -14.55 21.67
N GLU A 157 -6.72 -15.08 22.56
CA GLU A 157 -6.84 -14.77 23.98
C GLU A 157 -6.65 -13.26 24.21
N PRO A 158 -7.33 -12.67 25.24
CA PRO A 158 -7.11 -11.28 25.60
C PRO A 158 -5.69 -11.03 26.09
N TYR A 159 -5.17 -9.85 25.78
CA TYR A 159 -3.84 -9.38 26.22
C TYR A 159 -3.93 -8.01 26.92
N THR A 160 -2.90 -7.73 27.70
CA THR A 160 -2.71 -6.45 28.39
C THR A 160 -1.36 -5.87 27.97
N LEU A 161 -1.35 -4.56 27.65
CA LEU A 161 -0.14 -3.81 27.37
C LEU A 161 0.04 -2.68 28.37
N GLU A 162 1.23 -2.61 28.99
CA GLU A 162 1.57 -1.54 29.93
C GLU A 162 1.77 -0.19 29.19
N ALA A 163 1.51 0.91 29.92
CA ALA A 163 1.60 2.26 29.37
C ALA A 163 2.97 2.60 28.78
N VAL A 164 4.03 2.05 29.35
CA VAL A 164 5.42 2.23 28.92
C VAL A 164 6.09 0.87 28.92
N THR A 165 6.39 0.36 27.76
CA THR A 165 7.13 -0.89 27.54
C THR A 165 7.83 -0.84 26.19
N MET A 166 8.81 -1.71 25.99
CA MET A 166 9.31 -2.01 24.64
C MET A 166 8.23 -2.74 23.85
N ASP A 167 8.39 -2.81 22.54
CA ASP A 167 7.53 -3.60 21.67
C ASP A 167 7.30 -5.02 22.23
N LYS A 168 6.08 -5.48 22.12
CA LYS A 168 5.64 -6.79 22.59
C LYS A 168 5.08 -7.63 21.48
N TRP A 169 5.43 -8.90 21.51
CA TRP A 169 4.83 -9.94 20.66
C TRP A 169 4.01 -10.88 21.54
N PHE A 170 2.75 -11.06 21.17
CA PHE A 170 1.85 -12.01 21.82
C PHE A 170 1.52 -13.14 20.85
N ARG A 171 1.82 -14.39 21.23
CA ARG A 171 1.78 -15.54 20.31
C ARG A 171 0.88 -16.68 20.84
N PRO A 172 -0.41 -16.44 21.07
CA PRO A 172 -1.32 -17.50 21.50
C PRO A 172 -1.69 -18.44 20.33
N VAL A 173 -2.27 -19.60 20.68
CA VAL A 173 -2.81 -20.54 19.69
C VAL A 173 -4.28 -20.78 20.01
N THR A 174 -5.15 -20.60 19.00
CA THR A 174 -6.60 -20.74 19.14
C THR A 174 -7.10 -21.81 18.18
N PRO A 175 -7.84 -22.85 18.64
CA PRO A 175 -8.52 -23.79 17.77
C PRO A 175 -9.52 -23.07 16.87
N THR A 176 -9.60 -23.48 15.60
CA THR A 176 -10.57 -22.89 14.66
C THR A 176 -11.99 -23.37 14.90
N GLY A 177 -12.16 -24.57 15.45
CA GLY A 177 -13.45 -25.22 15.60
C GLY A 177 -14.03 -25.80 14.30
N VAL A 178 -13.25 -25.79 13.21
CA VAL A 178 -13.64 -26.40 11.94
C VAL A 178 -13.61 -27.92 12.08
N THR A 179 -14.73 -28.59 11.70
CA THR A 179 -14.91 -30.04 11.85
C THR A 179 -14.96 -30.79 10.52
N GLU A 180 -14.94 -30.07 9.40
CA GLU A 180 -14.91 -30.60 8.03
C GLU A 180 -14.14 -29.64 7.14
N PRO A 181 -13.56 -30.06 6.01
CA PRO A 181 -12.87 -29.15 5.10
C PRO A 181 -13.80 -28.03 4.63
N ARG A 182 -13.37 -26.79 4.72
CA ARG A 182 -14.11 -25.60 4.29
C ARG A 182 -13.23 -24.71 3.44
N TRP A 183 -13.77 -24.29 2.30
CA TRP A 183 -13.11 -23.35 1.41
C TRP A 183 -13.48 -21.92 1.78
N VAL A 184 -12.47 -21.10 1.88
CA VAL A 184 -12.54 -19.70 2.27
C VAL A 184 -12.53 -18.83 1.04
N LYS A 185 -13.51 -17.95 0.92
CA LYS A 185 -13.63 -16.96 -0.16
C LYS A 185 -13.14 -15.56 0.22
N ALA A 186 -13.18 -15.26 1.53
CA ALA A 186 -12.69 -13.99 2.04
C ALA A 186 -12.29 -14.15 3.52
N ILE A 187 -11.34 -13.32 3.95
CA ILE A 187 -10.86 -13.24 5.34
C ILE A 187 -10.57 -11.80 5.73
N GLU A 188 -10.74 -11.49 7.01
CA GLU A 188 -10.41 -10.18 7.57
C GLU A 188 -9.92 -10.34 8.99
N ILE A 189 -8.81 -9.66 9.34
CA ILE A 189 -8.36 -9.51 10.72
C ILE A 189 -8.70 -8.10 11.19
N LYS A 190 -9.22 -7.99 12.41
CA LYS A 190 -9.38 -6.71 13.07
C LYS A 190 -8.95 -6.77 14.55
N PRO A 191 -8.25 -5.76 15.05
CA PRO A 191 -8.11 -5.54 16.48
C PRO A 191 -9.46 -5.27 17.13
N ALA A 192 -9.72 -5.87 18.27
CA ALA A 192 -10.99 -5.82 19.00
C ALA A 192 -10.75 -5.67 20.51
N GLY A 193 -11.80 -5.33 21.26
CA GLY A 193 -11.70 -5.01 22.68
C GLY A 193 -11.25 -3.58 22.95
N ASN A 194 -10.77 -3.33 24.16
CA ASN A 194 -10.45 -1.99 24.63
C ASN A 194 -9.22 -1.41 23.93
N ASP A 195 -9.38 -0.31 23.22
CA ASP A 195 -8.28 0.44 22.57
C ASP A 195 -7.29 -0.44 21.73
N ALA A 196 -7.68 -1.64 21.35
CA ALA A 196 -6.80 -2.59 20.65
C ALA A 196 -6.19 -2.00 19.37
N ARG A 197 -6.97 -1.23 18.60
CA ARG A 197 -6.51 -0.58 17.37
C ARG A 197 -5.38 0.42 17.59
N THR A 198 -5.30 1.03 18.77
CA THR A 198 -4.28 2.05 19.07
C THR A 198 -2.93 1.45 19.42
N ILE A 199 -2.91 0.19 19.88
CA ILE A 199 -1.70 -0.49 20.34
C ILE A 199 -1.22 -1.61 19.42
N THR A 200 -2.08 -2.10 18.51
CA THR A 200 -1.74 -3.20 17.58
C THR A 200 -1.11 -2.62 16.33
N HIS A 201 0.15 -2.96 16.08
CA HIS A 201 0.91 -2.51 14.91
C HIS A 201 0.65 -3.42 13.70
N HIS A 202 0.84 -4.73 13.87
CA HIS A 202 0.46 -5.73 12.88
C HIS A 202 0.13 -7.08 13.54
N VAL A 203 -0.52 -7.95 12.78
CA VAL A 203 -0.93 -9.29 13.19
C VAL A 203 -0.60 -10.28 12.08
N LEU A 204 0.05 -11.38 12.43
CA LEU A 204 0.20 -12.54 11.55
C LEU A 204 -0.67 -13.68 12.10
N ALA A 205 -1.50 -14.24 11.25
CA ALA A 205 -2.30 -15.43 11.54
C ALA A 205 -1.75 -16.62 10.75
N PHE A 206 -1.22 -17.61 11.45
CA PHE A 206 -0.70 -18.82 10.84
C PHE A 206 -1.70 -19.97 11.05
N LEU A 207 -2.23 -20.50 9.95
CA LEU A 207 -3.11 -21.65 9.98
C LEU A 207 -2.27 -22.92 10.10
N GLN A 208 -2.34 -23.56 11.25
CA GLN A 208 -1.70 -24.84 11.54
C GLN A 208 -2.70 -25.96 11.28
N GLN A 209 -2.41 -26.79 10.29
CA GLN A 209 -3.24 -27.94 9.88
C GLN A 209 -2.39 -29.00 9.19
N ASP A 210 -2.85 -30.24 9.23
CA ASP A 210 -2.21 -31.34 8.53
C ASP A 210 -2.69 -31.38 7.07
N GLU A 211 -1.77 -31.20 6.13
CA GLU A 211 -2.07 -31.23 4.70
C GLU A 211 -1.35 -32.38 4.01
N GLU A 212 -2.08 -33.11 3.17
CA GLU A 212 -1.49 -34.14 2.30
C GLU A 212 -0.73 -33.52 1.13
N GLU A 213 0.36 -34.16 0.71
CA GLU A 213 1.11 -33.75 -0.48
C GLU A 213 0.27 -33.93 -1.75
N GLY A 214 0.38 -32.97 -2.68
CA GLY A 214 -0.32 -33.02 -3.97
C GLY A 214 -0.25 -31.67 -4.71
N PRO A 215 -0.91 -31.54 -5.86
CA PRO A 215 -0.97 -30.26 -6.58
C PRO A 215 -1.52 -29.12 -5.72
N MET A 216 -2.48 -29.43 -4.86
CA MET A 216 -3.07 -28.48 -3.91
C MET A 216 -2.11 -28.09 -2.76
N SER A 217 -0.99 -28.78 -2.60
CA SER A 217 0.07 -28.48 -1.64
C SER A 217 1.29 -27.78 -2.25
N ALA A 218 1.22 -27.37 -3.52
CA ALA A 218 2.35 -26.82 -4.27
C ALA A 218 3.11 -25.73 -3.51
N GLY A 219 2.39 -24.78 -2.90
CA GLY A 219 3.00 -23.71 -2.12
C GLY A 219 3.71 -24.17 -0.85
N ILE A 220 3.29 -25.29 -0.23
CA ILE A 220 3.96 -25.87 0.95
C ILE A 220 5.34 -26.39 0.54
N VAL A 221 5.41 -27.08 -0.57
CA VAL A 221 6.68 -27.65 -1.08
C VAL A 221 7.67 -26.54 -1.44
N GLU A 222 7.19 -25.46 -2.04
CA GLU A 222 8.02 -24.29 -2.37
C GLU A 222 8.55 -23.59 -1.12
N ALA A 223 7.70 -23.37 -0.13
CA ALA A 223 8.08 -22.75 1.13
C ALA A 223 9.02 -23.62 1.98
N SER A 224 8.83 -24.95 1.97
CA SER A 224 9.61 -25.88 2.80
C SER A 224 11.04 -26.13 2.31
N THR A 225 11.33 -25.87 1.04
CA THR A 225 12.65 -26.17 0.42
C THR A 225 13.75 -25.18 0.82
N ARG A 226 13.42 -24.08 1.48
CA ARG A 226 14.39 -23.03 1.87
C ARG A 226 14.25 -22.62 3.33
N GLY A 227 14.42 -23.53 4.25
CA GLY A 227 14.60 -23.44 5.70
C GLY A 227 14.66 -22.05 6.36
N GLY A 228 13.78 -21.15 6.04
CA GLY A 228 13.64 -19.85 6.70
C GLY A 228 12.83 -19.98 7.98
N ALA A 229 13.43 -19.66 9.11
CA ALA A 229 12.95 -19.97 10.44
C ALA A 229 11.70 -19.22 10.90
N MET A 230 11.05 -18.35 10.10
CA MET A 230 9.93 -17.52 10.55
C MET A 230 8.63 -17.64 9.75
N GLY A 231 8.66 -18.14 8.56
CA GLY A 231 7.46 -18.39 7.77
C GLY A 231 7.27 -19.88 7.52
N GLY A 232 7.08 -20.68 8.56
CA GLY A 232 6.67 -22.07 8.37
C GLY A 232 5.43 -22.13 7.47
N PRO A 233 5.18 -23.26 6.78
CA PRO A 233 3.99 -23.44 5.97
C PRO A 233 2.76 -23.09 6.82
N GLY A 234 1.91 -22.18 6.32
CA GLY A 234 0.68 -21.84 7.04
C GLY A 234 0.41 -20.37 7.30
N LEU A 235 1.21 -19.43 6.80
CA LEU A 235 0.78 -18.02 6.85
C LEU A 235 -0.56 -17.90 6.11
N PHE A 236 -1.59 -17.53 6.86
CA PHE A 236 -2.98 -17.54 6.38
C PHE A 236 -3.45 -16.15 6.04
N MET A 237 -3.14 -15.20 6.90
CA MET A 237 -3.40 -13.79 6.70
C MET A 237 -2.41 -12.94 7.50
N GLU A 238 -2.02 -11.84 6.92
CA GLU A 238 -1.33 -10.76 7.59
C GLU A 238 -2.25 -9.53 7.64
N TRP A 239 -2.22 -8.80 8.74
CA TRP A 239 -2.90 -7.52 8.89
C TRP A 239 -1.91 -6.49 9.43
N ALA A 240 -1.93 -5.32 8.84
CA ALA A 240 -1.29 -4.13 9.38
C ALA A 240 -2.27 -2.95 9.28
N VAL A 241 -1.93 -1.87 9.94
CA VAL A 241 -2.74 -0.66 9.90
C VAL A 241 -2.96 -0.19 8.45
N GLY A 242 -4.23 0.00 8.08
CA GLY A 242 -4.64 0.42 6.74
C GLY A 242 -4.87 -0.74 5.75
N LYS A 243 -4.71 -1.99 6.19
CA LYS A 243 -5.13 -3.16 5.42
C LYS A 243 -6.57 -3.53 5.76
N ASP A 244 -7.38 -3.71 4.74
CA ASP A 244 -8.72 -4.28 4.81
C ASP A 244 -8.68 -5.82 4.73
N GLY A 245 -9.85 -6.46 4.59
CA GLY A 245 -9.94 -7.88 4.37
C GLY A 245 -9.38 -8.30 3.00
N GLU A 246 -9.13 -9.59 2.86
CA GLU A 246 -8.72 -10.22 1.62
C GLU A 246 -9.91 -10.94 0.99
N ILE A 247 -10.19 -10.65 -0.29
CA ILE A 247 -11.19 -11.33 -1.10
C ILE A 247 -10.42 -12.14 -2.15
N PHE A 248 -10.64 -13.45 -2.17
CA PHE A 248 -9.96 -14.29 -3.13
C PHE A 248 -10.66 -14.22 -4.49
N PRO A 249 -9.91 -14.37 -5.59
CA PRO A 249 -10.46 -14.31 -6.94
C PRO A 249 -11.55 -15.36 -7.17
N GLU A 250 -12.43 -15.12 -8.12
CA GLU A 250 -13.46 -16.09 -8.50
C GLU A 250 -12.82 -17.44 -8.88
N GLY A 251 -13.33 -18.51 -8.34
CA GLY A 251 -12.81 -19.86 -8.57
C GLY A 251 -11.53 -20.18 -7.81
N ALA A 252 -11.06 -19.31 -6.91
CA ALA A 252 -9.90 -19.53 -6.05
C ALA A 252 -10.23 -19.29 -4.57
N GLY A 253 -9.42 -19.84 -3.67
CA GLY A 253 -9.60 -19.65 -2.23
C GLY A 253 -8.54 -20.36 -1.40
N LYS A 254 -8.60 -20.10 -0.10
CA LYS A 254 -7.80 -20.84 0.90
C LYS A 254 -8.65 -21.98 1.47
N ILE A 255 -8.01 -23.02 2.03
CA ILE A 255 -8.74 -24.14 2.65
C ILE A 255 -8.43 -24.22 4.13
N MET A 256 -9.46 -24.43 4.95
CA MET A 256 -9.34 -24.80 6.36
C MET A 256 -9.76 -26.24 6.55
N LEU A 257 -8.91 -27.04 7.19
CA LEU A 257 -9.14 -28.45 7.48
C LEU A 257 -9.64 -28.66 8.90
N PRO A 258 -10.26 -29.83 9.21
CA PRO A 258 -10.65 -30.18 10.57
C PRO A 258 -9.48 -30.09 11.55
N ASP A 259 -9.81 -29.78 12.81
CA ASP A 259 -8.85 -29.70 13.92
C ASP A 259 -7.71 -28.68 13.72
N SER A 260 -7.84 -27.79 12.73
CA SER A 260 -6.89 -26.72 12.49
C SER A 260 -6.89 -25.69 13.61
N GLN A 261 -5.78 -24.97 13.74
CA GLN A 261 -5.56 -23.94 14.76
C GLN A 261 -4.98 -22.69 14.13
N ILE A 262 -5.26 -21.53 14.69
CA ILE A 262 -4.58 -20.27 14.37
C ILE A 262 -3.50 -20.03 15.43
N ARG A 263 -2.24 -20.01 15.03
CA ARG A 263 -1.14 -19.45 15.80
C ARG A 263 -1.04 -17.97 15.44
N TRP A 264 -1.31 -17.16 16.41
CA TRP A 264 -1.22 -15.71 16.28
C TRP A 264 0.21 -15.21 16.50
N GLU A 265 0.49 -14.08 15.90
CA GLU A 265 1.63 -13.23 16.24
C GLU A 265 1.16 -11.79 16.20
N VAL A 266 0.89 -11.23 17.38
CA VAL A 266 0.38 -9.88 17.53
C VAL A 266 1.51 -8.98 17.99
N HIS A 267 1.93 -8.05 17.15
CA HIS A 267 2.92 -7.03 17.47
C HIS A 267 2.24 -5.78 18.02
N MET A 268 2.68 -5.36 19.21
CA MET A 268 2.06 -4.27 19.95
C MET A 268 3.08 -3.21 20.32
N HIS A 269 2.64 -1.95 20.25
CA HIS A 269 3.43 -0.77 20.60
C HIS A 269 2.73 0.04 21.70
N ALA A 270 3.49 0.45 22.73
CA ALA A 270 2.95 1.20 23.86
C ALA A 270 2.67 2.67 23.50
N MET A 271 1.47 3.13 23.88
CA MET A 271 0.98 4.48 23.54
C MET A 271 0.85 5.41 24.78
N GLY A 272 1.60 5.14 25.85
CA GLY A 272 1.56 5.95 27.07
C GLY A 272 0.34 5.73 27.97
N LYS A 273 -0.54 4.77 27.63
CA LYS A 273 -1.73 4.36 28.38
C LYS A 273 -1.70 2.85 28.55
N ARG A 274 -2.00 2.35 29.77
CA ARG A 274 -2.22 0.91 29.99
C ARG A 274 -3.53 0.49 29.36
N VAL A 275 -3.48 -0.55 28.53
CA VAL A 275 -4.63 -1.12 27.83
C VAL A 275 -4.81 -2.57 28.26
N GLU A 276 -6.05 -2.95 28.63
CA GLU A 276 -6.44 -4.27 29.10
C GLU A 276 -7.57 -4.82 28.25
N ASP A 277 -7.72 -6.14 28.24
CA ASP A 277 -8.79 -6.85 27.55
C ASP A 277 -8.84 -6.55 26.04
N SER A 278 -7.67 -6.33 25.43
CA SER A 278 -7.50 -6.24 23.99
C SER A 278 -7.30 -7.64 23.41
N TYR A 279 -7.80 -7.87 22.20
CA TYR A 279 -7.62 -9.10 21.45
C TYR A 279 -7.70 -8.82 19.95
N VAL A 280 -7.46 -9.82 19.15
CA VAL A 280 -7.65 -9.75 17.70
C VAL A 280 -8.65 -10.81 17.25
N GLU A 281 -9.42 -10.49 16.23
CA GLU A 281 -10.40 -11.39 15.61
C GLU A 281 -10.03 -11.64 14.15
N LEU A 282 -10.20 -12.90 13.72
CA LEU A 282 -10.18 -13.30 12.31
C LEU A 282 -11.59 -13.68 11.89
N GLY A 283 -12.20 -12.90 11.02
CA GLY A 283 -13.45 -13.20 10.34
C GLY A 283 -13.19 -14.02 9.08
N VAL A 284 -13.97 -15.07 8.88
CA VAL A 284 -13.84 -15.98 7.74
C VAL A 284 -15.19 -16.13 7.05
N TRP A 285 -15.20 -15.93 5.73
CA TRP A 285 -16.36 -16.18 4.86
C TRP A 285 -16.07 -17.38 3.99
N PHE A 286 -16.94 -18.37 4.05
CA PHE A 286 -16.77 -19.61 3.34
C PHE A 286 -17.53 -19.64 1.99
N TYR A 287 -17.01 -20.41 1.06
CA TYR A 287 -17.80 -20.85 -0.07
C TYR A 287 -18.97 -21.70 0.40
N PRO A 288 -20.17 -21.59 -0.22
CA PRO A 288 -21.26 -22.54 0.00
C PRO A 288 -20.81 -23.96 -0.34
N LYS A 289 -21.25 -24.94 0.44
CA LYS A 289 -20.95 -26.36 0.17
C LYS A 289 -21.46 -26.74 -1.24
N GLY A 290 -20.63 -27.44 -1.99
CA GLY A 290 -20.89 -27.83 -3.37
C GLY A 290 -20.54 -26.74 -4.40
N GLN A 291 -19.94 -25.64 -3.95
CA GLN A 291 -19.41 -24.55 -4.78
C GLN A 291 -17.92 -24.31 -4.48
N GLU A 292 -17.20 -25.39 -4.21
CA GLU A 292 -15.78 -25.30 -3.90
C GLU A 292 -14.98 -24.73 -5.08
N PRO A 293 -14.02 -23.83 -4.84
CA PRO A 293 -13.18 -23.29 -5.90
C PRO A 293 -12.24 -24.35 -6.46
N ARG A 294 -11.82 -24.15 -7.70
CA ARG A 294 -10.89 -25.07 -8.37
C ARG A 294 -9.44 -24.83 -7.96
N ASN A 295 -9.10 -23.56 -7.69
CA ASN A 295 -7.75 -23.11 -7.47
C ASN A 295 -7.53 -22.79 -6.00
N ARG A 296 -6.29 -23.01 -5.57
CA ARG A 296 -5.89 -22.69 -4.23
C ARG A 296 -4.99 -21.47 -4.21
N THR A 297 -5.38 -20.46 -3.42
CA THR A 297 -4.54 -19.32 -3.07
C THR A 297 -3.76 -19.63 -1.79
N ARG A 298 -2.48 -19.26 -1.77
CA ARG A 298 -1.60 -19.31 -0.61
C ARG A 298 -0.90 -17.98 -0.43
N LEU A 299 -0.87 -17.49 0.79
CA LEU A 299 0.01 -16.38 1.13
C LEU A 299 1.44 -16.93 1.23
N MET A 300 2.25 -16.58 0.24
CA MET A 300 3.65 -16.95 0.16
C MET A 300 4.52 -15.89 0.83
N PHE A 301 5.54 -16.38 1.48
CA PHE A 301 6.52 -15.57 2.17
C PHE A 301 7.88 -15.79 1.51
N TYR A 302 8.32 -14.81 0.75
CA TYR A 302 9.59 -14.83 0.06
C TYR A 302 10.61 -13.97 0.81
N ASN A 303 11.78 -14.56 1.09
CA ASN A 303 12.91 -13.86 1.70
C ASN A 303 13.87 -13.33 0.65
N ALA A 304 14.29 -12.09 0.77
CA ALA A 304 15.36 -11.52 -0.04
C ALA A 304 16.67 -11.41 0.78
N THR A 305 16.97 -12.42 1.59
CA THR A 305 18.16 -12.42 2.47
C THR A 305 19.39 -13.03 1.83
N GLY A 306 19.23 -13.67 0.67
CA GLY A 306 20.30 -14.42 0.02
C GLY A 306 20.66 -15.70 0.77
N PRO A 307 21.70 -16.43 0.31
CA PRO A 307 22.07 -17.73 0.84
C PRO A 307 22.78 -17.66 2.22
N THR A 308 23.31 -16.50 2.60
CA THR A 308 24.11 -16.32 3.82
C THR A 308 23.33 -15.65 4.97
N GLY A 309 22.05 -15.33 4.73
CA GLY A 309 21.26 -14.51 5.65
C GLY A 309 21.40 -13.02 5.34
N LEU A 310 20.64 -12.21 6.08
CA LEU A 310 20.71 -10.77 5.94
C LEU A 310 21.97 -10.25 6.67
N ASP A 311 22.80 -9.53 5.96
CA ASP A 311 24.10 -9.01 6.46
C ASP A 311 24.28 -7.58 5.95
N ILE A 312 23.95 -6.60 6.79
CA ILE A 312 23.95 -5.19 6.43
C ILE A 312 25.11 -4.49 7.11
N PRO A 313 26.18 -4.13 6.35
CA PRO A 313 27.37 -3.50 6.93
C PRO A 313 27.12 -2.06 7.38
N PRO A 314 27.96 -1.55 8.31
CA PRO A 314 27.90 -0.16 8.74
C PRO A 314 28.17 0.82 7.60
N ASN A 315 27.47 1.95 7.60
CA ASN A 315 27.69 3.08 6.69
C ASN A 315 27.55 2.76 5.19
N GLU A 316 26.82 1.70 4.85
CA GLU A 316 26.63 1.26 3.46
C GLU A 316 25.15 1.07 3.11
N ILE A 317 24.88 1.08 1.80
CA ILE A 317 23.62 0.57 1.25
C ILE A 317 23.85 -0.87 0.85
N ALA A 318 23.24 -1.79 1.59
CA ALA A 318 23.28 -3.20 1.30
C ALA A 318 22.19 -3.59 0.28
N VAL A 319 22.53 -4.50 -0.63
CA VAL A 319 21.58 -5.08 -1.60
C VAL A 319 21.60 -6.58 -1.47
N THR A 320 20.44 -7.16 -1.24
CA THR A 320 20.27 -8.60 -1.11
C THR A 320 19.24 -9.11 -2.10
N GLN A 321 19.40 -10.35 -2.55
CA GLN A 321 18.51 -10.99 -3.51
C GLN A 321 18.24 -12.44 -3.13
N ASP A 322 17.04 -12.90 -3.46
CA ASP A 322 16.73 -14.34 -3.50
C ASP A 322 15.90 -14.69 -4.74
N PHE A 323 15.86 -16.00 -5.05
CA PHE A 323 15.31 -16.55 -6.28
C PHE A 323 14.35 -17.69 -5.96
N HIS A 324 13.11 -17.61 -6.43
CA HIS A 324 12.08 -18.63 -6.22
C HIS A 324 11.50 -19.08 -7.55
N THR A 325 11.70 -20.34 -7.91
CA THR A 325 11.18 -20.89 -9.16
C THR A 325 9.81 -21.51 -8.93
N LEU A 326 8.80 -21.02 -9.62
CA LEU A 326 7.45 -21.55 -9.61
C LEU A 326 7.41 -22.94 -10.25
N ARG A 327 6.87 -23.91 -9.54
CA ARG A 327 6.72 -25.29 -10.07
C ARG A 327 5.42 -25.49 -10.86
N TRP A 328 4.46 -24.62 -10.64
CA TRP A 328 3.13 -24.62 -11.25
C TRP A 328 2.83 -23.27 -11.87
N PRO A 329 1.97 -23.21 -12.90
CA PRO A 329 1.46 -21.94 -13.35
C PRO A 329 0.76 -21.22 -12.19
N ALA A 330 0.88 -19.91 -12.15
CA ALA A 330 0.34 -19.15 -11.03
C ALA A 330 -0.13 -17.76 -11.47
N ARG A 331 -1.06 -17.20 -10.69
CA ARG A 331 -1.41 -15.79 -10.70
C ARG A 331 -0.97 -15.17 -9.37
N LEU A 332 -0.30 -14.03 -9.43
CA LEU A 332 0.02 -13.25 -8.25
C LEU A 332 -1.10 -12.26 -7.98
N GLU A 333 -1.62 -12.24 -6.75
CA GLU A 333 -2.79 -11.42 -6.40
C GLU A 333 -2.40 -10.05 -5.86
N ASN A 334 -1.20 -9.95 -5.28
CA ASN A 334 -0.71 -8.74 -4.64
C ASN A 334 0.82 -8.67 -4.65
N PHE A 335 1.31 -7.49 -4.22
CA PHE A 335 2.72 -7.23 -3.93
C PHE A 335 2.80 -6.50 -2.57
N GLN A 336 3.40 -7.12 -1.56
CA GLN A 336 3.47 -6.54 -0.22
C GLN A 336 4.89 -6.66 0.36
N PRO A 337 5.75 -5.65 0.15
CA PRO A 337 7.10 -5.62 0.72
C PRO A 337 7.08 -5.33 2.22
N HIS A 338 7.99 -5.98 2.96
CA HIS A 338 8.18 -5.79 4.38
C HIS A 338 9.67 -5.72 4.73
N MET A 339 10.07 -4.60 5.29
CA MET A 339 11.39 -4.31 5.84
C MET A 339 11.22 -3.47 7.12
N HIS A 340 12.30 -3.20 7.85
CA HIS A 340 12.28 -2.33 9.02
C HIS A 340 12.87 -0.94 8.74
N MET A 341 13.50 -0.32 9.74
CA MET A 341 13.91 1.11 9.72
C MET A 341 14.96 1.45 8.66
N ARG A 342 15.75 0.46 8.21
CA ARG A 342 16.75 0.65 7.15
C ARG A 342 16.25 0.27 5.77
N GLY A 343 15.02 -0.27 5.67
CA GLY A 343 14.39 -0.57 4.39
C GLY A 343 14.33 0.68 3.51
N LYS A 344 14.83 0.56 2.27
CA LYS A 344 14.88 1.64 1.28
C LYS A 344 14.02 1.36 0.07
N ALA A 345 14.17 0.17 -0.49
CA ALA A 345 13.47 -0.26 -1.70
C ALA A 345 13.33 -1.78 -1.75
N MET A 346 12.30 -2.26 -2.46
CA MET A 346 12.15 -3.67 -2.79
C MET A 346 11.52 -3.83 -4.16
N SER A 347 12.03 -4.79 -4.95
CA SER A 347 11.45 -5.11 -6.26
C SER A 347 11.15 -6.60 -6.41
N LEU A 348 10.19 -6.88 -7.28
CA LEU A 348 9.85 -8.20 -7.78
C LEU A 348 10.04 -8.24 -9.29
N GLU A 349 10.92 -9.11 -9.76
CA GLU A 349 11.16 -9.38 -11.19
C GLU A 349 10.81 -10.84 -11.50
N ALA A 350 10.27 -11.11 -12.69
CA ALA A 350 10.06 -12.44 -13.22
C ALA A 350 11.08 -12.74 -14.32
N ILE A 351 11.75 -13.90 -14.23
CA ILE A 351 12.56 -14.48 -15.30
C ILE A 351 11.81 -15.68 -15.84
N TYR A 352 11.31 -15.55 -17.06
CA TYR A 352 10.53 -16.59 -17.72
C TYR A 352 11.41 -17.74 -18.24
N PRO A 353 10.84 -18.94 -18.50
CA PRO A 353 11.61 -20.08 -19.01
C PRO A 353 12.33 -19.83 -20.35
N ASP A 354 11.85 -18.87 -21.14
CA ASP A 354 12.48 -18.44 -22.41
C ASP A 354 13.63 -17.44 -22.22
N GLY A 355 13.91 -17.03 -20.98
CA GLY A 355 14.93 -16.05 -20.61
C GLY A 355 14.47 -14.59 -20.67
N ARG A 356 13.24 -14.31 -21.04
CA ARG A 356 12.65 -12.97 -20.94
C ARG A 356 12.58 -12.56 -19.47
N LYS A 357 12.87 -11.28 -19.22
CA LYS A 357 12.79 -10.68 -17.90
C LYS A 357 11.73 -9.60 -17.89
N GLU A 358 11.03 -9.49 -16.77
CA GLU A 358 9.98 -8.49 -16.56
C GLU A 358 10.03 -7.99 -15.13
N LEU A 359 10.16 -6.67 -14.95
CA LEU A 359 10.00 -6.06 -13.65
C LEU A 359 8.49 -5.97 -13.35
N ILE A 360 8.04 -6.76 -12.39
CA ILE A 360 6.62 -6.81 -12.03
C ILE A 360 6.25 -5.56 -11.25
N ASN A 361 6.95 -5.26 -10.14
CA ASN A 361 6.76 -4.05 -9.36
C ASN A 361 8.00 -3.68 -8.55
N GLN A 362 8.03 -2.42 -8.12
CA GLN A 362 9.05 -1.87 -7.24
C GLN A 362 8.46 -0.81 -6.30
N VAL A 363 8.85 -0.87 -5.05
CA VAL A 363 8.77 0.24 -4.09
C VAL A 363 10.17 0.83 -3.98
N ASP A 364 10.35 2.08 -4.33
CA ASP A 364 11.64 2.79 -4.33
C ASP A 364 11.81 3.77 -3.16
N ASN A 365 10.71 4.09 -2.49
CA ASN A 365 10.65 4.96 -1.31
C ASN A 365 9.94 4.24 -0.15
N PHE A 366 10.49 3.10 0.27
CA PHE A 366 9.89 2.30 1.33
C PHE A 366 9.79 3.09 2.64
N GLN A 367 8.63 3.01 3.29
CA GLN A 367 8.35 3.65 4.57
C GLN A 367 8.07 2.57 5.60
N TRP A 368 9.01 2.33 6.50
CA TRP A 368 9.00 1.23 7.48
C TRP A 368 7.77 1.18 8.39
N ASN A 369 7.11 2.30 8.60
CA ASN A 369 5.89 2.41 9.42
C ASN A 369 4.61 2.09 8.64
N TRP A 370 4.70 1.72 7.37
CA TRP A 370 3.58 1.31 6.53
C TRP A 370 3.86 -0.03 5.87
N HIS A 371 2.94 -0.97 6.03
CA HIS A 371 2.99 -2.31 5.41
C HIS A 371 1.90 -2.39 4.34
N ILE A 372 2.10 -1.66 3.24
CA ILE A 372 1.08 -1.53 2.20
C ILE A 372 1.01 -2.82 1.39
N ASN A 373 -0.19 -3.36 1.29
CA ASN A 373 -0.53 -4.45 0.39
C ASN A 373 -1.07 -3.87 -0.91
N TYR A 374 -0.33 -3.97 -2.01
CA TYR A 374 -0.72 -3.51 -3.34
C TYR A 374 -1.47 -4.64 -4.04
N ILE A 375 -2.81 -4.57 -4.09
CA ILE A 375 -3.69 -5.63 -4.60
C ILE A 375 -3.97 -5.37 -6.08
N TYR A 376 -3.52 -6.25 -6.95
CA TYR A 376 -3.73 -6.09 -8.39
C TYR A 376 -5.20 -6.11 -8.77
N GLU A 377 -5.56 -5.35 -9.81
CA GLU A 377 -6.81 -5.58 -10.54
C GLU A 377 -6.80 -6.97 -11.18
N ASP A 378 -7.98 -7.58 -11.33
CA ASP A 378 -8.09 -8.97 -11.77
C ASP A 378 -7.46 -9.22 -13.15
N ASP A 379 -7.57 -8.27 -14.05
CA ASP A 379 -7.02 -8.33 -15.41
C ASP A 379 -5.55 -7.92 -15.49
N ALA A 380 -5.03 -7.22 -14.48
CA ALA A 380 -3.62 -6.82 -14.38
C ALA A 380 -2.75 -7.81 -13.59
N ALA A 381 -3.35 -8.63 -12.72
CA ALA A 381 -2.62 -9.57 -11.86
C ALA A 381 -1.69 -10.48 -12.69
N PRO A 382 -0.38 -10.58 -12.38
CA PRO A 382 0.58 -11.33 -13.19
C PRO A 382 0.20 -12.80 -13.38
N LEU A 383 0.17 -13.28 -14.63
CA LEU A 383 0.02 -14.69 -14.98
C LEU A 383 1.39 -15.26 -15.35
N LEU A 384 1.89 -16.19 -14.55
CA LEU A 384 3.25 -16.70 -14.63
C LEU A 384 3.26 -18.21 -14.94
N LEU A 385 4.07 -18.59 -15.92
CA LEU A 385 4.26 -19.99 -16.32
C LEU A 385 5.00 -20.78 -15.23
N ALA A 386 4.76 -22.09 -15.19
CA ALA A 386 5.65 -22.99 -14.47
C ALA A 386 7.09 -22.85 -14.99
N GLY A 387 8.08 -22.88 -14.10
CA GLY A 387 9.47 -22.64 -14.42
C GLY A 387 9.89 -21.16 -14.44
N THR A 388 8.94 -20.22 -14.27
CA THR A 388 9.28 -18.80 -14.04
C THR A 388 9.99 -18.64 -12.71
N THR A 389 11.11 -17.93 -12.70
CA THR A 389 11.84 -17.59 -11.48
C THR A 389 11.49 -16.18 -11.05
N LEU A 390 10.92 -16.04 -9.85
CA LEU A 390 10.74 -14.79 -9.16
C LEU A 390 12.07 -14.35 -8.55
N VAL A 391 12.48 -13.12 -8.81
CA VAL A 391 13.67 -12.51 -8.23
C VAL A 391 13.21 -11.38 -7.32
N ILE A 392 13.49 -11.49 -6.03
CA ILE A 392 13.20 -10.48 -5.04
C ILE A 392 14.51 -9.79 -4.70
N THR A 393 14.54 -8.47 -4.85
CA THR A 393 15.68 -7.63 -4.48
C THR A 393 15.28 -6.66 -3.41
N ALA A 394 16.05 -6.59 -2.33
CA ALA A 394 15.86 -5.64 -1.24
C ALA A 394 17.09 -4.74 -1.09
N TRP A 395 16.85 -3.45 -0.83
CA TRP A 395 17.87 -2.44 -0.54
C TRP A 395 17.68 -1.92 0.88
N HIS A 396 18.75 -1.97 1.67
CA HIS A 396 18.79 -1.42 3.03
C HIS A 396 19.80 -0.29 3.11
N ASP A 397 19.38 0.85 3.64
CA ASP A 397 20.19 2.03 3.81
C ASP A 397 20.64 2.15 5.28
N ASN A 398 21.84 1.63 5.57
CA ASN A 398 22.47 1.73 6.89
C ASN A 398 23.44 2.92 6.98
N THR A 399 23.22 3.95 6.18
CA THR A 399 24.06 5.16 6.18
C THR A 399 23.53 6.21 7.16
N PRO A 400 24.37 7.22 7.54
CA PRO A 400 23.93 8.35 8.35
C PRO A 400 22.87 9.24 7.67
N GLU A 401 22.73 9.16 6.35
CA GLU A 401 21.73 9.91 5.58
C GLU A 401 20.31 9.38 5.74
N ASN A 402 20.15 8.13 6.20
CA ASN A 402 18.82 7.59 6.53
C ASN A 402 18.37 8.15 7.90
N PRO A 403 17.32 9.01 7.92
CA PRO A 403 16.86 9.63 9.17
C PRO A 403 16.21 8.66 10.15
N ASN A 404 15.85 7.46 9.69
CA ASN A 404 15.22 6.41 10.51
C ASN A 404 16.27 5.45 11.10
N ASN A 405 17.53 5.51 10.65
CA ASN A 405 18.57 4.60 11.11
C ASN A 405 18.99 4.93 12.55
N PRO A 406 18.79 4.02 13.52
CA PRO A 406 19.12 4.30 14.92
C PRO A 406 20.62 4.35 15.21
N ASP A 407 21.42 3.60 14.45
CA ASP A 407 22.88 3.55 14.60
C ASP A 407 23.56 3.05 13.31
N PRO A 408 24.13 3.95 12.49
CA PRO A 408 24.79 3.58 11.24
C PRO A 408 26.13 2.86 11.42
N GLU A 409 26.71 2.86 12.63
CA GLU A 409 27.98 2.18 12.91
C GLU A 409 27.82 0.70 13.23
N GLN A 410 26.58 0.20 13.37
CA GLN A 410 26.30 -1.20 13.66
C GLN A 410 26.16 -2.05 12.39
N TRP A 411 26.73 -3.26 12.45
CA TRP A 411 26.29 -4.35 11.60
C TRP A 411 24.88 -4.77 11.99
N VAL A 412 24.00 -4.98 11.01
CA VAL A 412 22.62 -5.35 11.26
C VAL A 412 22.31 -6.66 10.55
N ASP A 413 21.73 -7.58 11.31
CA ASP A 413 21.30 -8.89 10.85
C ASP A 413 19.77 -9.02 10.92
N TRP A 414 19.28 -10.14 10.47
CA TRP A 414 17.88 -10.48 10.58
C TRP A 414 17.42 -10.53 12.05
N GLY A 415 16.24 -10.00 12.31
CA GLY A 415 15.60 -10.09 13.62
C GLY A 415 14.20 -9.50 13.67
N ASP A 416 13.48 -9.85 14.73
CA ASP A 416 12.08 -9.49 14.94
C ASP A 416 11.88 -8.02 15.35
N ARG A 417 12.89 -7.40 15.96
CA ARG A 417 12.73 -6.05 16.50
C ARG A 417 12.80 -5.02 15.37
N THR A 418 12.07 -3.94 15.49
CA THR A 418 12.10 -2.82 14.53
C THR A 418 13.51 -2.27 14.25
N VAL A 419 14.43 -2.41 15.23
CA VAL A 419 15.84 -2.00 15.10
C VAL A 419 16.75 -3.04 14.44
N ASP A 420 16.32 -4.30 14.36
CA ASP A 420 16.90 -5.34 13.51
C ASP A 420 16.35 -5.15 12.08
N GLU A 421 16.62 -6.07 11.15
CA GLU A 421 16.09 -5.95 9.81
C GLU A 421 15.43 -7.22 9.28
N MET A 422 14.51 -7.02 8.34
CA MET A 422 13.86 -8.04 7.53
C MET A 422 13.92 -7.66 6.05
N ALA A 423 13.79 -8.65 5.18
CA ALA A 423 13.71 -8.49 3.74
C ALA A 423 12.69 -9.48 3.20
N HIS A 424 11.41 -9.21 3.45
CA HIS A 424 10.33 -10.11 3.12
C HIS A 424 9.41 -9.53 2.05
N LEU A 425 9.00 -10.39 1.13
CA LEU A 425 7.90 -10.11 0.21
C LEU A 425 6.77 -11.08 0.49
N TRP A 426 5.60 -10.57 0.83
CA TRP A 426 4.38 -11.35 1.01
C TRP A 426 3.52 -11.25 -0.24
N VAL A 427 3.12 -12.41 -0.77
CA VAL A 427 2.33 -12.49 -2.01
C VAL A 427 1.30 -13.59 -1.87
N ASP A 428 0.04 -13.26 -2.08
CA ASP A 428 -0.97 -14.28 -2.34
C ASP A 428 -0.78 -14.83 -3.75
N VAL A 429 -0.49 -16.12 -3.82
CA VAL A 429 -0.25 -16.86 -5.06
C VAL A 429 -1.39 -17.83 -5.28
N THR A 430 -2.13 -17.65 -6.36
CA THR A 430 -3.15 -18.60 -6.82
C THR A 430 -2.53 -19.55 -7.84
N TYR A 431 -2.40 -20.81 -7.46
CA TYR A 431 -1.88 -21.87 -8.34
C TYR A 431 -2.96 -22.33 -9.30
N LEU A 432 -2.65 -22.38 -10.57
CA LEU A 432 -3.57 -22.67 -11.66
C LEU A 432 -3.30 -24.05 -12.29
N ASP A 433 -4.37 -24.70 -12.73
CA ASP A 433 -4.21 -25.82 -13.66
C ASP A 433 -3.65 -25.31 -15.00
N PRO A 434 -2.73 -26.05 -15.66
CA PRO A 434 -2.13 -25.61 -16.92
C PRO A 434 -3.13 -25.23 -18.02
N ALA A 435 -4.25 -25.98 -18.16
CA ALA A 435 -5.26 -25.67 -19.17
C ALA A 435 -6.08 -24.40 -18.83
N GLU A 436 -6.31 -24.15 -17.54
CA GLU A 436 -6.94 -22.92 -17.07
C GLU A 436 -6.01 -21.73 -17.26
N PHE A 437 -4.73 -21.87 -16.96
CA PHE A 437 -3.73 -20.84 -17.23
C PHE A 437 -3.73 -20.42 -18.70
N GLU A 438 -3.69 -21.37 -19.63
CA GLU A 438 -3.76 -21.08 -21.07
C GLU A 438 -5.06 -20.35 -21.45
N THR A 439 -6.19 -20.73 -20.83
CA THR A 439 -7.47 -20.09 -21.05
C THR A 439 -7.45 -18.63 -20.58
N LEU A 440 -6.92 -18.36 -19.41
CA LEU A 440 -6.80 -16.99 -18.85
C LEU A 440 -5.87 -16.12 -19.71
N VAL A 441 -4.74 -16.66 -20.14
CA VAL A 441 -3.81 -15.95 -21.02
C VAL A 441 -4.49 -15.60 -22.34
N ALA A 442 -5.17 -16.55 -22.97
CA ALA A 442 -5.89 -16.31 -24.22
C ALA A 442 -6.98 -15.23 -24.08
N ALA A 443 -7.76 -15.28 -22.98
CA ALA A 443 -8.80 -14.31 -22.70
C ALA A 443 -8.22 -12.89 -22.54
N ARG A 444 -7.10 -12.73 -21.83
CA ARG A 444 -6.42 -11.43 -21.69
C ARG A 444 -5.88 -10.90 -23.00
N GLU A 445 -5.30 -11.76 -23.84
CA GLU A 445 -4.82 -11.36 -25.15
C GLU A 445 -5.95 -10.92 -26.07
N GLU A 446 -7.12 -11.55 -25.97
CA GLU A 446 -8.31 -11.14 -26.72
C GLU A 446 -8.83 -9.79 -26.25
N ALA A 447 -8.96 -9.60 -24.92
CA ALA A 447 -9.37 -8.31 -24.33
C ALA A 447 -8.45 -7.17 -24.73
N ARG A 448 -7.13 -7.38 -24.66
CA ARG A 448 -6.13 -6.39 -25.08
C ARG A 448 -6.27 -6.02 -26.56
N ARG A 449 -6.43 -7.02 -27.43
CA ARG A 449 -6.64 -6.78 -28.88
C ARG A 449 -7.93 -6.00 -29.17
N ALA A 450 -9.00 -6.27 -28.40
CA ALA A 450 -10.24 -5.53 -28.52
C ALA A 450 -10.07 -4.06 -28.11
N ALA A 451 -9.43 -3.79 -26.99
CA ALA A 451 -9.15 -2.43 -26.50
C ALA A 451 -8.25 -1.62 -27.48
N GLU A 452 -7.22 -2.26 -28.04
CA GLU A 452 -6.35 -1.63 -29.06
C GLU A 452 -7.15 -1.28 -30.34
N ALA A 453 -8.10 -2.13 -30.75
CA ALA A 453 -8.96 -1.89 -31.91
C ALA A 453 -9.93 -0.72 -31.69
N GLU A 454 -10.50 -0.60 -30.50
CA GLU A 454 -11.39 0.51 -30.11
C GLU A 454 -10.63 1.85 -30.09
N THR A 455 -9.44 1.88 -29.48
CA THR A 455 -8.57 3.06 -29.44
C THR A 455 -8.19 3.54 -30.84
N ASN A 456 -7.85 2.61 -31.73
CA ASN A 456 -7.52 2.93 -33.12
C ASN A 456 -8.73 3.44 -33.92
N ASN A 457 -9.95 3.00 -33.58
CA ASN A 457 -11.17 3.51 -34.21
C ASN A 457 -11.58 4.90 -33.70
N SER A 458 -11.34 5.21 -32.43
CA SER A 458 -11.64 6.52 -31.82
C SER A 458 -10.69 7.63 -32.30
N ASN A 459 -9.51 7.26 -32.81
CA ASN A 459 -8.49 8.18 -33.32
C ASN A 459 -8.60 8.41 -34.85
N ARG A 460 -9.60 7.85 -35.51
CA ARG A 460 -9.92 8.05 -36.95
C ARG A 460 -11.14 8.93 -37.11
#